data_aed7449fcf259db8c8c309e7c85b2c1b
#
_entry.id   aed7449fcf259db8c8c309e7c85b2c1b
#
_cell.length_a   1.000
_cell.length_b   1.000
_cell.length_c   1.000
_cell.angle_alpha   90.00
_cell.angle_beta   90.00
_cell.angle_gamma   90.00
#
_symmetry.space_group_name_H-M   'P 1'
#
loop_
_entity.id
_entity.type
_entity.pdbx_description
1 polymer ?
#
loop_
_entity_poly.entity_id
_entity_poly.type
_entity_poly.pdbx_seq_one_letter_code
_entity_poly.pdbx_strand_id
1 'polypeptide(L)'
;VVGSERCIRDRCTLPFFLTKGNREAAKKYGIFMGASHCEPMACSAAGEWRIRGKGAYDYVNNSPAVYQFWEDRVKEVAGQEILYTLGMRGVHDGKMQGAKTVEEQKAVLDRVFVDQRGLLEKYVNKDVTQVPQVFIPYKEVLDIYHAGLQVPEDVTLMWCDDNYGYIRHFPTAEERARKGGNGVYYHVSYWGRPHDHLWLSTMSPSLIYQQMKQAYDQGIQKMWILNVGDIKPAEYQIELFMDMAWNLDKVSSEGVTAHLKHWLERELGTSCAKAILPVMQEHYRLAHIRKPEFMGNTREEEKNPVYRVVKDLPWSEREINERLNAYSQLSETVEKAASKVSADRRSAYFELVKYPVQAAAQMNRKLLYAQLARHDKADWEKSDAAYDSIAALTQHYNSLENGKWNRMMDFKPRKLPVFNRVERKAATAPMTADRKAVCQWNGAEAKKGNAIVCEGLGYEGKAAEIRKGDAL
;
A
#
# COMPACT_ATOMS: atom_id res chain seq x y z
N VAL A 1 -16.97 0.84 -10.90
CA VAL A 1 -16.39 2.14 -10.52
C VAL A 1 -14.99 1.91 -10.01
N VAL A 2 -14.02 2.62 -10.57
CA VAL A 2 -12.62 2.59 -10.16
C VAL A 2 -12.28 3.95 -9.58
N GLY A 3 -11.76 3.98 -8.37
CA GLY A 3 -11.36 5.20 -7.68
C GLY A 3 -9.97 5.08 -7.08
N SER A 4 -9.29 6.20 -6.94
CA SER A 4 -8.05 6.31 -6.20
C SER A 4 -8.23 7.22 -4.99
N GLU A 5 -7.74 6.80 -3.84
CA GLU A 5 -7.54 7.67 -2.69
C GLU A 5 -6.14 8.25 -2.72
N ARG A 6 -6.07 9.55 -2.54
CA ARG A 6 -4.83 10.30 -2.52
C ARG A 6 -4.52 10.77 -1.12
N CYS A 7 -3.45 10.27 -0.55
CA CYS A 7 -2.80 10.93 0.57
C CYS A 7 -1.84 11.98 0.04
N ILE A 8 -2.08 13.23 0.36
CA ILE A 8 -1.14 14.30 0.02
C ILE A 8 -0.10 14.39 1.14
N ARG A 9 1.15 14.47 0.72
CA ARG A 9 2.37 14.84 1.44
C ARG A 9 2.15 15.38 2.85
N ASP A 10 2.74 14.75 3.84
CA ASP A 10 2.82 15.14 5.25
C ASP A 10 1.53 15.16 6.08
N ARG A 11 0.36 15.05 5.48
CA ARG A 11 -0.91 15.08 6.23
C ARG A 11 -1.93 14.17 5.60
N CYS A 12 -1.74 12.90 5.77
CA CYS A 12 -2.65 11.82 5.39
C CYS A 12 -3.98 11.86 6.13
N THR A 13 -4.57 13.01 6.35
CA THR A 13 -5.66 13.11 7.31
C THR A 13 -6.87 13.85 6.82
N LEU A 14 -6.80 14.41 5.62
CA LEU A 14 -7.92 15.15 5.08
C LEU A 14 -8.13 14.72 3.63
N PRO A 15 -9.20 14.03 3.33
CA PRO A 15 -9.64 13.92 1.95
C PRO A 15 -9.99 15.33 1.48
N PHE A 16 -9.09 15.93 0.76
CA PHE A 16 -9.27 17.25 0.18
C PHE A 16 -10.51 17.34 -0.72
N PHE A 17 -10.93 16.21 -1.26
CA PHE A 17 -12.12 16.14 -2.08
C PHE A 17 -13.42 16.34 -1.30
N LEU A 18 -13.43 16.19 0.02
CA LEU A 18 -14.60 16.52 0.84
C LEU A 18 -14.75 18.02 1.11
N THR A 19 -13.76 18.85 0.78
CA THR A 19 -13.93 20.33 0.84
C THR A 19 -14.91 20.82 -0.22
N LYS A 20 -15.59 21.93 0.07
CA LYS A 20 -16.60 22.51 -0.83
C LYS A 20 -16.03 22.72 -2.25
N GLY A 21 -14.87 23.35 -2.38
CA GLY A 21 -14.27 23.64 -3.69
C GLY A 21 -13.94 22.37 -4.49
N ASN A 22 -13.45 21.32 -3.85
CA ASN A 22 -13.16 20.05 -4.51
C ASN A 22 -14.45 19.34 -4.93
N ARG A 23 -15.50 19.37 -4.11
CA ARG A 23 -16.81 18.81 -4.48
C ARG A 23 -17.44 19.55 -5.67
N GLU A 24 -17.35 20.88 -5.69
CA GLU A 24 -17.82 21.68 -6.81
C GLU A 24 -17.05 21.38 -8.10
N ALA A 25 -15.71 21.22 -7.99
CA ALA A 25 -14.88 20.81 -9.12
C ALA A 25 -15.25 19.41 -9.61
N ALA A 26 -15.41 18.44 -8.71
CA ALA A 26 -15.83 17.08 -9.06
C ALA A 26 -17.18 17.08 -9.81
N LYS A 27 -18.18 17.79 -9.28
CA LYS A 27 -19.48 17.97 -9.93
C LYS A 27 -19.35 18.59 -11.33
N LYS A 28 -18.53 19.64 -11.47
CA LYS A 28 -18.28 20.31 -12.75
C LYS A 28 -17.71 19.36 -13.80
N TYR A 29 -16.86 18.44 -13.40
CA TYR A 29 -16.18 17.50 -14.30
C TYR A 29 -16.84 16.11 -14.36
N GLY A 30 -18.02 15.92 -13.76
CA GLY A 30 -18.74 14.66 -13.78
C GLY A 30 -18.03 13.52 -13.02
N ILE A 31 -17.30 13.86 -11.96
CA ILE A 31 -16.55 12.90 -11.13
C ILE A 31 -17.39 12.54 -9.91
N PHE A 32 -17.66 11.25 -9.73
CA PHE A 32 -18.25 10.72 -8.51
C PHE A 32 -17.30 10.87 -7.34
N MET A 33 -17.84 11.24 -6.19
CA MET A 33 -17.04 11.37 -4.97
C MET A 33 -17.43 10.30 -3.94
N GLY A 34 -16.46 9.83 -3.20
CA GLY A 34 -16.63 8.92 -2.09
C GLY A 34 -15.72 9.29 -0.94
N ALA A 35 -15.74 8.50 0.11
CA ALA A 35 -14.88 8.66 1.26
C ALA A 35 -14.31 7.31 1.73
N SER A 36 -13.27 7.37 2.56
CA SER A 36 -12.60 6.19 3.06
C SER A 36 -13.36 5.51 4.21
N HIS A 37 -12.82 4.38 4.67
CA HIS A 37 -13.34 3.63 5.82
C HIS A 37 -13.38 4.42 7.13
N CYS A 38 -12.60 5.49 7.28
CA CYS A 38 -12.58 6.34 8.48
C CYS A 38 -13.38 7.63 8.34
N GLU A 39 -14.12 7.81 7.25
CA GLU A 39 -14.84 9.04 6.91
C GLU A 39 -16.30 8.76 6.52
N PRO A 40 -17.06 8.20 7.45
CA PRO A 40 -18.45 7.85 7.18
C PRO A 40 -19.30 9.08 6.85
N MET A 41 -20.32 8.89 6.02
CA MET A 41 -21.28 9.91 5.62
C MET A 41 -20.63 11.14 4.96
N ALA A 42 -19.52 10.92 4.23
CA ALA A 42 -18.73 11.98 3.59
C ALA A 42 -18.20 13.05 4.58
N CYS A 43 -17.97 12.66 5.83
CA CYS A 43 -17.44 13.52 6.90
C CYS A 43 -16.01 13.13 7.25
N SER A 44 -15.11 14.11 7.30
CA SER A 44 -13.76 13.89 7.84
C SER A 44 -13.73 14.12 9.35
N ALA A 45 -13.75 13.02 10.13
CA ALA A 45 -13.63 13.13 11.59
C ALA A 45 -12.30 13.77 12.00
N ALA A 46 -11.20 13.47 11.30
CA ALA A 46 -9.89 14.02 11.61
C ALA A 46 -9.77 15.53 11.38
N GLY A 47 -10.35 16.03 10.30
CA GLY A 47 -10.23 17.44 9.92
C GLY A 47 -11.37 18.31 10.38
N GLU A 48 -12.60 17.82 10.30
CA GLU A 48 -13.79 18.63 10.46
C GLU A 48 -14.41 18.53 11.86
N TRP A 49 -14.29 17.38 12.55
CA TRP A 49 -14.88 17.22 13.87
C TRP A 49 -14.42 18.28 14.86
N ARG A 50 -13.13 18.59 14.84
CA ARG A 50 -12.53 19.64 15.69
C ARG A 50 -13.11 21.04 15.45
N ILE A 51 -13.67 21.30 14.27
CA ILE A 51 -14.22 22.59 13.85
C ILE A 51 -15.73 22.62 13.99
N ARG A 52 -16.42 21.54 13.62
CA ARG A 52 -17.89 21.44 13.49
C ARG A 52 -18.53 20.54 14.54
N GLY A 53 -17.78 19.57 15.09
CA GLY A 53 -18.25 18.65 16.11
C GLY A 53 -18.31 19.26 17.51
N LYS A 54 -19.01 18.58 18.40
CA LYS A 54 -19.13 18.97 19.81
C LYS A 54 -18.79 17.78 20.70
N GLY A 55 -17.85 17.93 21.62
CA GLY A 55 -17.43 16.87 22.53
C GLY A 55 -16.60 15.77 21.86
N ALA A 56 -16.60 14.56 22.43
CA ALA A 56 -15.86 13.43 21.90
C ALA A 56 -16.53 12.86 20.63
N TYR A 57 -15.72 12.35 19.68
CA TYR A 57 -16.23 11.59 18.53
C TYR A 57 -16.51 10.15 18.99
N ASP A 58 -17.61 9.99 19.71
CA ASP A 58 -17.97 8.79 20.45
C ASP A 58 -19.49 8.56 20.33
N TYR A 59 -19.88 7.50 19.65
CA TYR A 59 -21.29 7.22 19.40
C TYR A 59 -22.00 6.57 20.61
N VAL A 60 -21.24 6.05 21.57
CA VAL A 60 -21.80 5.50 22.83
C VAL A 60 -22.25 6.64 23.75
N ASN A 61 -21.37 7.59 23.97
CA ASN A 61 -21.59 8.64 25.00
C ASN A 61 -22.01 9.99 24.39
N ASN A 62 -21.88 10.19 23.08
CA ASN A 62 -22.14 11.46 22.40
C ASN A 62 -22.84 11.30 21.04
N SER A 63 -23.71 10.28 20.91
CA SER A 63 -24.42 9.99 19.65
C SER A 63 -25.17 11.19 19.07
N PRO A 64 -25.87 12.07 19.87
CA PRO A 64 -26.60 13.18 19.27
C PRO A 64 -25.69 14.16 18.51
N ALA A 65 -24.50 14.47 19.03
CA ALA A 65 -23.59 15.39 18.37
C ALA A 65 -22.95 14.75 17.12
N VAL A 66 -22.63 13.45 17.16
CA VAL A 66 -22.10 12.72 15.99
C VAL A 66 -23.16 12.58 14.90
N TYR A 67 -24.41 12.25 15.29
CA TYR A 67 -25.54 12.21 14.36
C TYR A 67 -25.76 13.57 13.68
N GLN A 68 -25.78 14.66 14.44
CA GLN A 68 -25.94 16.01 13.89
C GLN A 68 -24.81 16.37 12.91
N PHE A 69 -23.58 15.96 13.20
CA PHE A 69 -22.43 16.17 12.34
C PHE A 69 -22.61 15.47 10.97
N TRP A 70 -23.12 14.24 10.96
CA TRP A 70 -23.46 13.52 9.73
C TRP A 70 -24.68 14.14 9.03
N GLU A 71 -25.72 14.49 9.77
CA GLU A 71 -26.93 15.10 9.20
C GLU A 71 -26.61 16.38 8.45
N ASP A 72 -25.80 17.26 9.03
CA ASP A 72 -25.41 18.52 8.43
C ASP A 72 -24.66 18.30 7.11
N ARG A 73 -23.79 17.28 7.05
CA ARG A 73 -23.08 16.93 5.83
C ARG A 73 -24.00 16.34 4.78
N VAL A 74 -24.86 15.41 5.15
CA VAL A 74 -25.78 14.78 4.20
C VAL A 74 -26.69 15.84 3.57
N LYS A 75 -27.21 16.77 4.35
CA LYS A 75 -27.98 17.92 3.82
C LYS A 75 -27.18 18.77 2.83
N GLU A 76 -25.92 19.03 3.14
CA GLU A 76 -25.03 19.82 2.29
C GLU A 76 -24.76 19.17 0.93
N VAL A 77 -24.68 17.83 0.88
CA VAL A 77 -24.28 17.10 -0.32
C VAL A 77 -25.42 16.32 -0.99
N ALA A 78 -26.63 16.39 -0.51
CA ALA A 78 -27.78 15.58 -0.95
C ALA A 78 -28.06 15.65 -2.46
N GLY A 79 -27.73 16.77 -3.12
CA GLY A 79 -27.89 16.95 -4.58
C GLY A 79 -26.64 16.61 -5.39
N GLN A 80 -25.67 15.89 -4.81
CA GLN A 80 -24.43 15.52 -5.47
C GLN A 80 -24.33 14.00 -5.60
N GLU A 81 -23.55 13.55 -6.59
CA GLU A 81 -23.27 12.11 -6.80
C GLU A 81 -22.19 11.64 -5.81
N ILE A 82 -22.64 11.14 -4.69
CA ILE A 82 -21.78 10.69 -3.58
C ILE A 82 -21.95 9.19 -3.36
N LEU A 83 -20.82 8.48 -3.23
CA LEU A 83 -20.75 7.16 -2.64
C LEU A 83 -20.61 7.31 -1.13
N TYR A 84 -21.61 6.92 -0.38
CA TYR A 84 -21.61 7.05 1.08
C TYR A 84 -20.95 5.83 1.73
N THR A 85 -19.87 6.07 2.47
CA THR A 85 -19.31 5.07 3.37
C THR A 85 -20.16 5.01 4.63
N LEU A 86 -20.63 3.82 4.97
CA LEU A 86 -21.35 3.53 6.21
C LEU A 86 -20.41 2.98 7.27
N GLY A 87 -20.88 3.02 8.50
CA GLY A 87 -20.16 2.55 9.67
C GLY A 87 -19.47 3.68 10.43
N MET A 88 -18.59 3.31 11.31
CA MET A 88 -17.83 4.24 12.15
C MET A 88 -16.56 3.57 12.66
N ARG A 89 -15.48 4.33 12.73
CA ARG A 89 -14.27 4.06 13.50
C ARG A 89 -14.01 5.23 14.46
N GLY A 90 -12.84 5.34 15.02
CA GLY A 90 -12.43 6.52 15.78
C GLY A 90 -12.06 7.70 14.88
N VAL A 91 -11.49 8.73 15.49
CA VAL A 91 -10.96 9.87 14.76
C VAL A 91 -9.80 9.40 13.89
N HIS A 92 -9.82 9.76 12.63
CA HIS A 92 -8.87 9.29 11.64
C HIS A 92 -8.85 7.76 11.56
N ASP A 93 -7.70 7.12 11.55
CA ASP A 93 -7.54 5.67 11.49
C ASP A 93 -7.53 5.02 12.90
N GLY A 94 -8.04 5.72 13.90
CA GLY A 94 -8.14 5.24 15.27
C GLY A 94 -9.25 4.22 15.48
N LYS A 95 -9.17 3.48 16.59
CA LYS A 95 -10.25 2.58 17.03
C LYS A 95 -11.46 3.35 17.54
N MET A 96 -12.65 2.75 17.43
CA MET A 96 -13.89 3.28 17.96
C MET A 96 -13.74 3.62 19.45
N GLN A 97 -14.26 4.78 19.85
CA GLN A 97 -14.28 5.20 21.24
C GLN A 97 -15.60 4.77 21.91
N GLY A 98 -15.57 4.61 23.23
CA GLY A 98 -16.74 4.25 24.03
C GLY A 98 -17.10 2.77 24.06
N ALA A 99 -16.67 1.97 23.08
CA ALA A 99 -16.89 0.52 23.01
C ALA A 99 -15.55 -0.23 23.03
N LYS A 100 -15.38 -1.17 23.96
CA LYS A 100 -14.11 -1.86 24.21
C LYS A 100 -14.06 -3.27 23.67
N THR A 101 -15.17 -3.99 23.71
CA THR A 101 -15.28 -5.36 23.21
C THR A 101 -15.83 -5.39 21.78
N VAL A 102 -15.64 -6.52 21.10
CA VAL A 102 -16.17 -6.72 19.74
C VAL A 102 -17.70 -6.68 19.76
N GLU A 103 -18.33 -7.23 20.78
CA GLU A 103 -19.79 -7.26 20.96
C GLU A 103 -20.34 -5.84 21.17
N GLU A 104 -19.68 -5.03 22.01
CA GLU A 104 -20.05 -3.63 22.21
C GLU A 104 -19.92 -2.83 20.91
N GLN A 105 -18.80 -3.01 20.19
CA GLN A 105 -18.56 -2.34 18.90
C GLN A 105 -19.57 -2.75 17.84
N LYS A 106 -19.94 -4.05 17.80
CA LYS A 106 -20.99 -4.55 16.93
C LYS A 106 -22.34 -3.89 17.22
N ALA A 107 -22.76 -3.84 18.49
CA ALA A 107 -24.01 -3.19 18.88
C ALA A 107 -24.04 -1.70 18.52
N VAL A 108 -22.91 -1.01 18.60
CA VAL A 108 -22.80 0.38 18.14
C VAL A 108 -22.96 0.46 16.63
N LEU A 109 -22.31 -0.40 15.85
CA LEU A 109 -22.40 -0.38 14.39
C LEU A 109 -23.79 -0.74 13.89
N ASP A 110 -24.49 -1.68 14.52
CA ASP A 110 -25.89 -2.01 14.20
C ASP A 110 -26.77 -0.74 14.31
N ARG A 111 -26.62 0.03 15.38
CA ARG A 111 -27.34 1.31 15.57
C ARG A 111 -26.89 2.38 14.57
N VAL A 112 -25.59 2.49 14.33
CA VAL A 112 -25.00 3.44 13.36
C VAL A 112 -25.57 3.22 11.96
N PHE A 113 -25.71 1.97 11.50
CA PHE A 113 -26.30 1.68 10.20
C PHE A 113 -27.74 2.16 10.10
N VAL A 114 -28.55 1.94 11.12
CA VAL A 114 -29.94 2.40 11.15
C VAL A 114 -30.01 3.92 11.03
N ASP A 115 -29.24 4.61 11.85
CA ASP A 115 -29.24 6.08 11.89
C ASP A 115 -28.69 6.72 10.60
N GLN A 116 -27.57 6.19 10.08
CA GLN A 116 -26.98 6.68 8.83
C GLN A 116 -27.91 6.45 7.63
N ARG A 117 -28.53 5.27 7.53
CA ARG A 117 -29.50 4.98 6.46
C ARG A 117 -30.75 5.83 6.58
N GLY A 118 -31.23 6.09 7.80
CA GLY A 118 -32.33 7.03 8.04
C GLY A 118 -32.03 8.46 7.55
N LEU A 119 -30.78 8.92 7.70
CA LEU A 119 -30.36 10.20 7.11
C LEU A 119 -30.37 10.18 5.59
N LEU A 120 -29.91 9.10 4.96
CA LEU A 120 -29.93 8.95 3.51
C LEU A 120 -31.35 8.87 2.96
N GLU A 121 -32.22 8.11 3.60
CA GLU A 121 -33.65 8.03 3.24
C GLU A 121 -34.33 9.40 3.34
N LYS A 122 -34.05 10.14 4.40
CA LYS A 122 -34.66 11.44 4.66
C LYS A 122 -34.21 12.53 3.69
N TYR A 123 -32.93 12.57 3.32
CA TYR A 123 -32.34 13.72 2.63
C TYR A 123 -31.85 13.43 1.21
N VAL A 124 -31.57 12.17 0.86
CA VAL A 124 -30.99 11.82 -0.44
C VAL A 124 -32.01 11.14 -1.34
N ASN A 125 -32.56 10.01 -0.92
CA ASN A 125 -33.58 9.28 -1.67
C ASN A 125 -34.45 8.46 -0.72
N LYS A 126 -35.79 8.61 -0.83
CA LYS A 126 -36.78 7.85 -0.04
C LYS A 126 -36.60 6.33 -0.18
N ASP A 127 -36.19 5.87 -1.36
CA ASP A 127 -35.72 4.49 -1.53
C ASP A 127 -34.20 4.47 -1.31
N VAL A 128 -33.82 4.22 -0.06
CA VAL A 128 -32.40 4.20 0.36
C VAL A 128 -31.59 3.13 -0.37
N THR A 129 -32.23 2.11 -0.97
CA THR A 129 -31.54 1.08 -1.75
C THR A 129 -31.00 1.60 -3.08
N GLN A 130 -31.48 2.75 -3.55
CA GLN A 130 -30.97 3.43 -4.74
C GLN A 130 -29.80 4.37 -4.45
N VAL A 131 -29.51 4.61 -3.18
CA VAL A 131 -28.34 5.43 -2.78
C VAL A 131 -27.09 4.57 -2.82
N PRO A 132 -26.02 4.99 -3.53
CA PRO A 132 -24.74 4.27 -3.51
C PRO A 132 -24.13 4.24 -2.11
N GLN A 133 -23.98 3.06 -1.55
CA GLN A 133 -23.49 2.84 -0.19
C GLN A 133 -22.43 1.75 -0.16
N VAL A 134 -21.41 1.94 0.67
CA VAL A 134 -20.32 0.97 0.86
C VAL A 134 -20.01 0.81 2.34
N PHE A 135 -19.73 -0.40 2.75
CA PHE A 135 -19.16 -0.71 4.06
C PHE A 135 -17.80 -1.35 3.88
N ILE A 136 -16.79 -0.83 4.58
CA ILE A 136 -15.37 -1.21 4.44
C ILE A 136 -14.90 -1.85 5.75
N PRO A 137 -14.93 -3.19 5.89
CA PRO A 137 -14.46 -3.89 7.08
C PRO A 137 -12.93 -3.93 7.13
N TYR A 138 -12.32 -2.78 7.46
CA TYR A 138 -10.87 -2.60 7.49
C TYR A 138 -10.30 -2.85 8.90
N LYS A 139 -9.17 -3.56 8.98
CA LYS A 139 -8.47 -3.90 10.22
C LYS A 139 -9.41 -4.56 11.24
N GLU A 140 -9.53 -3.98 12.45
CA GLU A 140 -10.37 -4.49 13.54
C GLU A 140 -11.86 -4.58 13.19
N VAL A 141 -12.32 -3.80 12.21
CA VAL A 141 -13.72 -3.85 11.77
C VAL A 141 -14.04 -5.16 11.04
N LEU A 142 -13.03 -5.83 10.46
CA LEU A 142 -13.20 -7.17 9.91
C LEU A 142 -13.52 -8.21 11.00
N ASP A 143 -12.91 -8.10 12.17
CA ASP A 143 -13.19 -8.97 13.31
C ASP A 143 -14.63 -8.76 13.82
N ILE A 144 -15.10 -7.49 13.83
CA ILE A 144 -16.49 -7.16 14.19
C ILE A 144 -17.47 -7.74 13.16
N TYR A 145 -17.13 -7.68 11.88
CA TYR A 145 -17.92 -8.28 10.81
C TYR A 145 -18.01 -9.81 10.98
N HIS A 146 -16.90 -10.49 11.23
CA HIS A 146 -16.87 -11.93 11.49
C HIS A 146 -17.61 -12.35 12.77
N ALA A 147 -17.77 -11.43 13.73
CA ALA A 147 -18.60 -11.65 14.91
C ALA A 147 -20.12 -11.53 14.62
N GLY A 148 -20.50 -11.46 13.35
CA GLY A 148 -21.90 -11.50 12.90
C GLY A 148 -22.56 -10.12 12.79
N LEU A 149 -21.81 -9.06 12.49
CA LEU A 149 -22.38 -7.76 12.15
C LEU A 149 -23.28 -7.87 10.91
N GLN A 150 -24.52 -7.39 11.03
CA GLN A 150 -25.49 -7.44 9.94
C GLN A 150 -25.38 -6.19 9.07
N VAL A 151 -24.75 -6.32 7.91
CA VAL A 151 -24.70 -5.23 6.92
C VAL A 151 -25.91 -5.34 6.00
N PRO A 152 -26.67 -4.24 5.73
CA PRO A 152 -27.84 -4.28 4.86
C PRO A 152 -27.49 -4.83 3.46
N GLU A 153 -28.37 -5.65 2.90
CA GLU A 153 -28.16 -6.45 1.68
C GLU A 153 -27.78 -5.64 0.43
N ASP A 154 -28.27 -4.41 0.34
CA ASP A 154 -28.03 -3.47 -0.77
C ASP A 154 -26.70 -2.70 -0.64
N VAL A 155 -26.04 -2.77 0.51
CA VAL A 155 -24.76 -2.12 0.75
C VAL A 155 -23.62 -2.95 0.17
N THR A 156 -22.74 -2.32 -0.62
CA THR A 156 -21.56 -2.99 -1.16
C THR A 156 -20.57 -3.32 -0.03
N LEU A 157 -20.16 -4.58 0.05
CA LEU A 157 -19.06 -5.00 0.93
C LEU A 157 -17.73 -4.75 0.23
N MET A 158 -16.86 -3.96 0.84
CA MET A 158 -15.56 -3.62 0.27
C MET A 158 -14.43 -4.24 1.10
N TRP A 159 -13.83 -5.26 0.57
CA TRP A 159 -12.76 -6.02 1.21
C TRP A 159 -11.42 -5.31 1.09
N CYS A 160 -10.57 -5.47 2.07
CA CYS A 160 -9.27 -4.80 2.09
C CYS A 160 -8.13 -5.81 2.02
N ASP A 161 -6.99 -5.35 1.48
CA ASP A 161 -5.72 -6.03 1.66
C ASP A 161 -5.13 -5.76 3.06
N ASP A 162 -3.99 -6.38 3.34
CA ASP A 162 -3.24 -6.21 4.59
C ASP A 162 -2.34 -4.95 4.59
N ASN A 163 -2.54 -4.03 3.67
CA ASN A 163 -1.73 -2.85 3.36
C ASN A 163 -0.39 -3.16 2.65
N TYR A 164 -0.12 -4.44 2.38
CA TYR A 164 1.08 -4.91 1.69
C TYR A 164 0.76 -5.71 0.43
N GLY A 165 -0.50 -5.64 -0.02
CA GLY A 165 -0.96 -6.19 -1.28
C GLY A 165 -1.61 -7.57 -1.19
N TYR A 166 -1.83 -8.14 0.01
CA TYR A 166 -2.50 -9.43 0.17
C TYR A 166 -3.91 -9.25 0.71
N ILE A 167 -4.92 -9.63 -0.06
CA ILE A 167 -6.33 -9.50 0.32
C ILE A 167 -6.64 -10.44 1.48
N ARG A 168 -7.26 -9.91 2.54
CA ARG A 168 -7.48 -10.62 3.80
C ARG A 168 -8.74 -11.47 3.83
N HIS A 169 -9.72 -11.18 2.98
CA HIS A 169 -10.97 -11.89 2.91
C HIS A 169 -11.47 -11.95 1.46
N PHE A 170 -11.87 -13.12 1.03
CA PHE A 170 -12.56 -13.32 -0.24
C PHE A 170 -14.01 -13.70 0.05
N PRO A 171 -14.99 -13.21 -0.73
CA PRO A 171 -16.40 -13.40 -0.46
C PRO A 171 -16.81 -14.89 -0.41
N THR A 172 -17.59 -15.26 0.60
CA THR A 172 -18.31 -16.53 0.66
C THR A 172 -19.40 -16.60 -0.42
N ALA A 173 -20.08 -17.75 -0.55
CA ALA A 173 -21.18 -17.88 -1.49
C ALA A 173 -22.33 -16.92 -1.16
N GLU A 174 -22.65 -16.76 0.12
CA GLU A 174 -23.68 -15.84 0.61
C GLU A 174 -23.31 -14.39 0.33
N GLU A 175 -22.06 -14.00 0.59
CA GLU A 175 -21.57 -12.65 0.35
C GLU A 175 -21.55 -12.32 -1.15
N ARG A 176 -21.28 -13.28 -2.03
CA ARG A 176 -21.39 -13.11 -3.48
C ARG A 176 -22.82 -12.92 -3.97
N ALA A 177 -23.78 -13.53 -3.29
CA ALA A 177 -25.20 -13.44 -3.66
C ALA A 177 -25.85 -12.12 -3.25
N ARG A 178 -25.20 -11.28 -2.45
CA ARG A 178 -25.72 -10.00 -1.96
C ARG A 178 -26.05 -9.03 -3.09
N LYS A 179 -27.16 -8.31 -2.98
CA LYS A 179 -27.58 -7.28 -3.96
C LYS A 179 -26.58 -6.13 -4.08
N GLY A 180 -25.95 -5.73 -2.98
CA GLY A 180 -24.94 -4.67 -2.94
C GLY A 180 -23.66 -5.06 -3.65
N GLY A 181 -23.40 -6.35 -3.82
CA GLY A 181 -22.18 -6.87 -4.43
C GLY A 181 -20.93 -6.64 -3.58
N ASN A 182 -19.76 -6.92 -4.18
CA ASN A 182 -18.47 -6.88 -3.51
C ASN A 182 -17.49 -5.98 -4.25
N GLY A 183 -16.70 -5.25 -3.48
CA GLY A 183 -15.62 -4.40 -3.96
C GLY A 183 -14.30 -4.70 -3.25
N VAL A 184 -13.24 -4.04 -3.68
CA VAL A 184 -11.92 -4.10 -3.05
C VAL A 184 -11.33 -2.71 -2.85
N TYR A 185 -10.68 -2.55 -1.72
CA TYR A 185 -9.85 -1.41 -1.34
C TYR A 185 -8.40 -1.92 -1.23
N TYR A 186 -7.59 -1.60 -2.24
CA TYR A 186 -6.26 -2.19 -2.44
C TYR A 186 -5.16 -1.15 -2.32
N HIS A 187 -4.03 -1.49 -1.70
CA HIS A 187 -2.92 -0.59 -1.47
C HIS A 187 -1.74 -0.89 -2.42
N VAL A 188 -1.26 0.11 -3.15
CA VAL A 188 0.04 0.07 -3.84
C VAL A 188 1.09 0.91 -3.14
N SER A 189 0.70 1.69 -2.16
CA SER A 189 1.55 2.33 -1.17
C SER A 189 0.81 2.43 0.15
N TYR A 190 1.53 2.54 1.26
CA TYR A 190 0.91 2.57 2.57
C TYR A 190 1.62 3.54 3.51
N TRP A 191 0.82 4.33 4.19
CA TRP A 191 1.26 5.19 5.28
C TRP A 191 0.68 4.67 6.59
N GLY A 192 1.47 4.01 7.39
CA GLY A 192 0.97 3.53 8.68
C GLY A 192 1.81 2.41 9.28
N ARG A 193 1.24 1.82 10.33
CA ARG A 193 1.85 0.73 11.09
C ARG A 193 1.54 -0.62 10.46
N PRO A 194 2.45 -1.61 10.50
CA PRO A 194 3.73 -1.63 11.22
C PRO A 194 4.86 -0.88 10.54
N HIS A 195 4.80 -0.62 9.23
CA HIS A 195 5.85 0.09 8.48
C HIS A 195 5.30 0.72 7.20
N ASP A 196 5.71 1.95 6.92
CA ASP A 196 5.36 2.65 5.69
C ASP A 196 6.08 2.07 4.46
N HIS A 197 5.42 2.13 3.29
CA HIS A 197 6.06 1.99 2.00
C HIS A 197 5.39 2.98 1.02
N LEU A 198 5.93 4.16 0.91
CA LEU A 198 5.37 5.25 0.11
C LEU A 198 6.42 6.14 -0.60
N TRP A 199 7.70 5.87 -0.37
CA TRP A 199 8.78 6.65 -0.99
C TRP A 199 8.95 6.30 -2.47
N LEU A 200 9.11 4.99 -2.75
CA LEU A 200 9.23 4.44 -4.09
C LEU A 200 8.07 3.49 -4.38
N SER A 201 7.67 3.39 -5.63
CA SER A 201 6.66 2.43 -6.07
C SER A 201 7.28 1.04 -6.18
N THR A 202 7.18 0.26 -5.12
CA THR A 202 7.86 -1.04 -4.98
C THR A 202 6.90 -2.23 -4.85
N MET A 203 5.60 -1.99 -5.02
CA MET A 203 4.63 -3.08 -5.09
C MET A 203 4.84 -3.88 -6.37
N SER A 204 5.03 -5.19 -6.23
CA SER A 204 5.25 -6.07 -7.38
C SER A 204 4.04 -6.08 -8.31
N PRO A 205 4.22 -5.80 -9.61
CA PRO A 205 3.13 -5.90 -10.58
C PRO A 205 2.50 -7.30 -10.66
N SER A 206 3.30 -8.34 -10.47
CA SER A 206 2.81 -9.73 -10.43
C SER A 206 1.93 -10.01 -9.22
N LEU A 207 2.24 -9.41 -8.05
CA LEU A 207 1.39 -9.51 -6.87
C LEU A 207 0.06 -8.79 -7.08
N ILE A 208 0.10 -7.55 -7.63
CA ILE A 208 -1.12 -6.80 -7.97
C ILE A 208 -2.01 -7.65 -8.87
N TYR A 209 -1.43 -8.17 -9.96
CA TYR A 209 -2.16 -9.02 -10.91
C TYR A 209 -2.77 -10.25 -10.24
N GLN A 210 -1.97 -11.00 -9.49
CA GLN A 210 -2.41 -12.24 -8.85
C GLN A 210 -3.57 -11.99 -7.87
N GLN A 211 -3.45 -10.95 -7.03
CA GLN A 211 -4.47 -10.65 -6.03
C GLN A 211 -5.74 -10.08 -6.66
N MET A 212 -5.62 -9.20 -7.65
CA MET A 212 -6.78 -8.60 -8.30
C MET A 212 -7.49 -9.60 -9.23
N LYS A 213 -6.74 -10.48 -9.91
CA LYS A 213 -7.32 -11.60 -10.69
C LYS A 213 -8.09 -12.55 -9.78
N GLN A 214 -7.51 -12.94 -8.66
CA GLN A 214 -8.19 -13.79 -7.67
C GLN A 214 -9.43 -13.11 -7.09
N ALA A 215 -9.34 -11.80 -6.78
CA ALA A 215 -10.48 -11.02 -6.29
C ALA A 215 -11.65 -11.04 -7.30
N TYR A 216 -11.35 -10.78 -8.56
CA TYR A 216 -12.33 -10.80 -9.62
C TYR A 216 -12.99 -12.19 -9.77
N ASP A 217 -12.19 -13.24 -9.83
CA ASP A 217 -12.67 -14.63 -9.95
C ASP A 217 -13.52 -15.06 -8.75
N GLN A 218 -13.30 -14.48 -7.58
CA GLN A 218 -14.09 -14.70 -6.37
C GLN A 218 -15.30 -13.75 -6.22
N GLY A 219 -15.63 -12.99 -7.28
CA GLY A 219 -16.85 -12.15 -7.30
C GLY A 219 -16.67 -10.74 -6.77
N ILE A 220 -15.46 -10.26 -6.57
CA ILE A 220 -15.18 -8.86 -6.23
C ILE A 220 -15.15 -8.03 -7.53
N GLN A 221 -16.33 -7.68 -8.03
CA GLN A 221 -16.49 -7.08 -9.37
C GLN A 221 -17.24 -5.75 -9.37
N LYS A 222 -17.89 -5.39 -8.24
CA LYS A 222 -18.76 -4.20 -8.19
C LYS A 222 -17.96 -2.91 -8.21
N MET A 223 -16.88 -2.85 -7.46
CA MET A 223 -16.08 -1.65 -7.26
C MET A 223 -14.65 -1.99 -6.87
N TRP A 224 -13.70 -1.31 -7.51
CA TRP A 224 -12.29 -1.39 -7.15
C TRP A 224 -11.78 0.00 -6.80
N ILE A 225 -11.23 0.14 -5.60
CA ILE A 225 -10.57 1.36 -5.14
C ILE A 225 -9.09 1.07 -4.94
N LEU A 226 -8.25 1.93 -5.53
CA LEU A 226 -6.81 1.89 -5.37
C LEU A 226 -6.37 2.98 -4.39
N ASN A 227 -5.78 2.57 -3.28
CA ASN A 227 -5.10 3.48 -2.37
C ASN A 227 -3.67 3.72 -2.85
N VAL A 228 -3.38 4.97 -3.16
CA VAL A 228 -2.03 5.45 -3.47
C VAL A 228 -1.72 6.64 -2.58
N GLY A 229 -0.49 6.73 -2.08
CA GLY A 229 -0.02 7.89 -1.32
C GLY A 229 0.08 9.11 -2.22
N ASP A 230 1.06 9.12 -3.09
CA ASP A 230 1.20 10.09 -4.17
C ASP A 230 1.06 9.37 -5.53
N ILE A 231 0.46 10.03 -6.52
CA ILE A 231 0.33 9.49 -7.88
C ILE A 231 1.72 9.24 -8.46
N LYS A 232 2.62 10.18 -8.27
CA LYS A 232 4.05 9.98 -8.47
C LYS A 232 4.66 9.43 -7.16
N PRO A 233 5.35 8.34 -7.19
CA PRO A 233 5.93 7.56 -8.30
C PRO A 233 5.12 6.30 -8.70
N ALA A 234 3.82 6.26 -8.48
CA ALA A 234 3.02 5.04 -8.64
C ALA A 234 2.37 4.88 -10.03
N GLU A 235 2.83 5.63 -11.05
CA GLU A 235 2.21 5.72 -12.37
C GLU A 235 1.95 4.35 -12.99
N TYR A 236 2.96 3.48 -13.02
CA TYR A 236 2.81 2.15 -13.62
C TYR A 236 1.83 1.26 -12.85
N GLN A 237 1.91 1.23 -11.53
CA GLN A 237 1.01 0.41 -10.72
C GLN A 237 -0.43 0.89 -10.81
N ILE A 238 -0.64 2.21 -10.91
CA ILE A 238 -1.96 2.80 -11.12
C ILE A 238 -2.50 2.34 -12.48
N GLU A 239 -1.72 2.46 -13.55
CA GLU A 239 -2.15 2.07 -14.89
C GLU A 239 -2.48 0.59 -14.96
N LEU A 240 -1.61 -0.28 -14.46
CA LEU A 240 -1.86 -1.72 -14.40
C LEU A 240 -3.18 -2.04 -13.69
N PHE A 241 -3.40 -1.44 -12.52
CA PHE A 241 -4.62 -1.66 -11.75
C PHE A 241 -5.87 -1.17 -12.52
N MET A 242 -5.80 0.00 -13.12
CA MET A 242 -6.91 0.58 -13.87
C MET A 242 -7.21 -0.20 -15.15
N ASP A 243 -6.19 -0.65 -15.87
CA ASP A 243 -6.35 -1.48 -17.07
C ASP A 243 -6.95 -2.84 -16.74
N MET A 244 -6.55 -3.45 -15.62
CA MET A 244 -7.19 -4.67 -15.11
C MET A 244 -8.66 -4.43 -14.75
N ALA A 245 -8.98 -3.31 -14.09
CA ALA A 245 -10.35 -2.97 -13.74
C ALA A 245 -11.21 -2.67 -14.97
N TRP A 246 -10.61 -2.15 -16.03
CA TRP A 246 -11.29 -1.87 -17.31
C TRP A 246 -11.52 -3.15 -18.13
N ASN A 247 -10.49 -3.97 -18.27
CA ASN A 247 -10.58 -5.22 -19.07
C ASN A 247 -9.56 -6.24 -18.56
N LEU A 248 -9.97 -7.01 -17.56
CA LEU A 248 -9.12 -8.03 -16.94
C LEU A 248 -8.71 -9.13 -17.91
N ASP A 249 -9.62 -9.55 -18.81
CA ASP A 249 -9.36 -10.63 -19.76
C ASP A 249 -8.24 -10.24 -20.73
N LYS A 250 -8.22 -8.98 -21.19
CA LYS A 250 -7.14 -8.46 -22.03
C LYS A 250 -5.80 -8.51 -21.30
N VAL A 251 -5.72 -7.96 -20.09
CA VAL A 251 -4.47 -7.98 -19.32
C VAL A 251 -4.04 -9.41 -18.98
N SER A 252 -4.99 -10.29 -18.69
CA SER A 252 -4.71 -11.71 -18.41
C SER A 252 -4.16 -12.46 -19.64
N SER A 253 -4.70 -12.20 -20.82
CA SER A 253 -4.26 -12.86 -22.06
C SER A 253 -2.88 -12.38 -22.52
N GLU A 254 -2.55 -11.09 -22.31
CA GLU A 254 -1.26 -10.51 -22.68
C GLU A 254 -0.18 -10.82 -21.63
N GLY A 255 -0.56 -10.84 -20.36
CA GLY A 255 0.31 -11.03 -19.21
C GLY A 255 1.03 -9.76 -18.75
N VAL A 256 1.39 -9.72 -17.47
CA VAL A 256 1.98 -8.57 -16.81
C VAL A 256 3.32 -8.12 -17.43
N THR A 257 4.11 -9.07 -17.89
CA THR A 257 5.39 -8.76 -18.56
C THR A 257 5.17 -8.01 -19.89
N ALA A 258 4.20 -8.44 -20.69
CA ALA A 258 3.85 -7.72 -21.92
C ALA A 258 3.25 -6.35 -21.63
N HIS A 259 2.40 -6.24 -20.61
CA HIS A 259 1.83 -4.98 -20.17
C HIS A 259 2.93 -3.98 -19.76
N LEU A 260 3.89 -4.40 -18.92
CA LEU A 260 5.03 -3.56 -18.54
C LEU A 260 5.90 -3.18 -19.75
N LYS A 261 6.12 -4.11 -20.67
CA LYS A 261 6.88 -3.85 -21.90
C LYS A 261 6.19 -2.77 -22.75
N HIS A 262 4.88 -2.89 -22.98
CA HIS A 262 4.12 -1.91 -23.77
C HIS A 262 4.13 -0.51 -23.11
N TRP A 263 3.98 -0.48 -21.78
CA TRP A 263 4.11 0.78 -21.02
C TRP A 263 5.49 1.43 -21.20
N LEU A 264 6.57 0.67 -21.05
CA LEU A 264 7.93 1.17 -21.25
C LEU A 264 8.17 1.62 -22.70
N GLU A 265 7.65 0.90 -23.69
CA GLU A 265 7.76 1.26 -25.11
C GLU A 265 7.03 2.58 -25.42
N ARG A 266 5.86 2.77 -24.87
CA ARG A 266 5.09 4.00 -25.02
C ARG A 266 5.81 5.19 -24.39
N GLU A 267 6.29 5.04 -23.18
CA GLU A 267 6.92 6.13 -22.43
C GLU A 267 8.34 6.45 -22.90
N LEU A 268 9.14 5.44 -23.25
CA LEU A 268 10.58 5.58 -23.43
C LEU A 268 11.09 5.17 -24.82
N GLY A 269 10.23 4.58 -25.65
CA GLY A 269 10.58 4.04 -26.95
C GLY A 269 11.13 2.61 -26.89
N THR A 270 10.97 1.87 -27.98
CA THR A 270 11.24 0.42 -28.07
C THR A 270 12.69 0.04 -27.73
N SER A 271 13.67 0.85 -28.17
CA SER A 271 15.11 0.56 -27.93
C SER A 271 15.46 0.64 -26.44
N CYS A 272 14.94 1.64 -25.74
CA CYS A 272 15.12 1.79 -24.30
C CYS A 272 14.34 0.70 -23.55
N ALA A 273 13.09 0.49 -23.89
CA ALA A 273 12.21 -0.51 -23.26
C ALA A 273 12.81 -1.91 -23.27
N LYS A 274 13.40 -2.33 -24.41
CA LYS A 274 14.08 -3.63 -24.53
C LYS A 274 15.23 -3.79 -23.52
N ALA A 275 15.97 -2.73 -23.25
CA ALA A 275 17.09 -2.76 -22.30
C ALA A 275 16.60 -2.70 -20.83
N ILE A 276 15.50 -1.99 -20.57
CA ILE A 276 15.03 -1.66 -19.22
C ILE A 276 14.00 -2.68 -18.70
N LEU A 277 13.28 -3.39 -19.54
CA LEU A 277 12.29 -4.39 -19.08
C LEU A 277 12.86 -5.38 -18.06
N PRO A 278 14.00 -6.07 -18.32
CA PRO A 278 14.57 -6.99 -17.34
C PRO A 278 15.06 -6.28 -16.07
N VAL A 279 15.49 -5.01 -16.17
CA VAL A 279 15.89 -4.20 -15.02
C VAL A 279 14.70 -3.92 -14.11
N MET A 280 13.57 -3.51 -14.66
CA MET A 280 12.37 -3.23 -13.88
C MET A 280 11.79 -4.51 -13.24
N GLN A 281 11.81 -5.63 -13.95
CA GLN A 281 11.40 -6.92 -13.40
C GLN A 281 12.27 -7.32 -12.20
N GLU A 282 13.58 -7.20 -12.32
CA GLU A 282 14.51 -7.51 -11.23
C GLU A 282 14.40 -6.49 -10.09
N HIS A 283 14.21 -5.20 -10.39
CA HIS A 283 13.95 -4.18 -9.38
C HIS A 283 12.71 -4.53 -8.53
N TYR A 284 11.59 -4.88 -9.16
CA TYR A 284 10.38 -5.30 -8.43
C TYR A 284 10.60 -6.59 -7.65
N ARG A 285 11.34 -7.56 -8.19
CA ARG A 285 11.68 -8.80 -7.48
C ARG A 285 12.50 -8.53 -6.22
N LEU A 286 13.56 -7.72 -6.33
CA LEU A 286 14.40 -7.35 -5.18
C LEU A 286 13.60 -6.54 -4.15
N ALA A 287 12.75 -5.62 -4.59
CA ALA A 287 11.90 -4.84 -3.70
C ALA A 287 10.80 -5.70 -3.05
N HIS A 288 10.31 -6.74 -3.71
CA HIS A 288 9.35 -7.69 -3.14
C HIS A 288 9.99 -8.52 -2.02
N ILE A 289 11.23 -9.00 -2.21
CA ILE A 289 12.00 -9.69 -1.17
C ILE A 289 12.17 -8.77 0.06
N ARG A 290 12.57 -7.51 -0.16
CA ARG A 290 12.64 -6.49 0.89
C ARG A 290 12.59 -5.09 0.30
N LYS A 291 11.61 -4.32 0.73
CA LYS A 291 11.46 -2.93 0.27
C LYS A 291 12.62 -2.05 0.73
N PRO A 292 13.03 -1.05 -0.05
CA PRO A 292 14.07 -0.10 0.35
C PRO A 292 13.79 0.55 1.73
N GLU A 293 12.53 0.88 1.99
CA GLU A 293 12.08 1.47 3.25
C GLU A 293 12.26 0.52 4.45
N PHE A 294 12.30 -0.79 4.21
CA PHE A 294 12.41 -1.81 5.26
C PHE A 294 13.87 -2.22 5.57
N MET A 295 14.84 -1.61 4.89
CA MET A 295 16.25 -1.94 5.06
C MET A 295 16.79 -1.59 6.46
N GLY A 296 16.10 -0.74 7.21
CA GLY A 296 16.46 -0.42 8.60
C GLY A 296 16.01 -1.46 9.63
N ASN A 297 15.33 -2.51 9.21
CA ASN A 297 14.83 -3.60 10.06
C ASN A 297 14.09 -3.11 11.33
N THR A 298 13.26 -2.08 11.17
CA THR A 298 12.46 -1.46 12.24
C THR A 298 10.98 -1.61 11.94
N ARG A 299 10.16 -1.60 13.02
CA ARG A 299 8.69 -1.63 12.94
C ARG A 299 8.09 -0.65 13.93
N GLU A 300 7.05 0.07 13.56
CA GLU A 300 6.37 1.03 14.45
C GLU A 300 5.56 0.38 15.58
N GLU A 301 5.27 -0.91 15.49
CA GLU A 301 4.55 -1.66 16.52
C GLU A 301 5.40 -2.02 17.74
N GLU A 302 6.71 -1.95 17.64
CA GLU A 302 7.60 -2.20 18.76
C GLU A 302 7.39 -1.13 19.84
N LYS A 303 7.01 -1.56 21.05
CA LYS A 303 6.51 -0.69 22.14
C LYS A 303 7.51 0.27 22.75
N ASN A 304 8.77 0.16 22.46
CA ASN A 304 9.80 1.05 22.99
C ASN A 304 10.30 2.01 21.92
N PRO A 305 10.95 3.13 22.27
CA PRO A 305 11.67 3.97 21.32
C PRO A 305 12.59 3.19 20.36
N VAL A 306 12.85 1.93 20.65
CA VAL A 306 13.59 0.95 19.85
C VAL A 306 13.06 0.80 18.43
N TYR A 307 11.77 0.98 18.17
CA TYR A 307 11.23 0.93 16.80
C TYR A 307 11.77 2.06 15.89
N ARG A 308 12.32 3.10 16.49
CA ARG A 308 12.99 4.19 15.79
C ARG A 308 14.48 3.96 15.58
N VAL A 309 15.02 2.89 16.12
CA VAL A 309 16.42 2.56 15.97
C VAL A 309 16.63 1.67 14.76
N VAL A 310 17.48 2.09 13.84
CA VAL A 310 17.89 1.28 12.71
C VAL A 310 18.69 0.09 13.23
N LYS A 311 18.28 -1.12 12.83
CA LYS A 311 18.92 -2.39 13.21
C LYS A 311 19.54 -3.04 11.99
N ASP A 312 20.55 -3.86 12.21
CA ASP A 312 21.11 -4.70 11.18
C ASP A 312 20.10 -5.77 10.72
N LEU A 313 20.20 -6.13 9.46
CA LEU A 313 19.42 -7.23 8.91
C LEU A 313 20.03 -8.57 9.35
N PRO A 314 19.22 -9.61 9.57
CA PRO A 314 19.70 -10.95 9.89
C PRO A 314 20.24 -11.65 8.62
N TRP A 315 21.15 -10.98 7.90
CA TRP A 315 21.75 -11.44 6.66
C TRP A 315 23.23 -11.72 6.84
N SER A 316 23.70 -12.78 6.20
CA SER A 316 25.12 -13.11 6.12
C SER A 316 25.86 -12.13 5.19
N GLU A 317 27.19 -12.14 5.30
CA GLU A 317 28.04 -11.35 4.39
C GLU A 317 27.81 -11.74 2.93
N ARG A 318 27.59 -13.02 2.63
CA ARG A 318 27.29 -13.50 1.28
C ARG A 318 25.98 -12.90 0.76
N GLU A 319 24.90 -12.99 1.54
CA GLU A 319 23.58 -12.44 1.19
C GLU A 319 23.63 -10.93 0.95
N ILE A 320 24.39 -10.21 1.79
CA ILE A 320 24.60 -8.76 1.64
C ILE A 320 25.32 -8.47 0.31
N ASN A 321 26.42 -9.18 0.03
CA ASN A 321 27.21 -8.96 -1.18
C ASN A 321 26.44 -9.35 -2.45
N GLU A 322 25.68 -10.42 -2.45
CA GLU A 322 24.78 -10.81 -3.55
C GLU A 322 23.76 -9.70 -3.85
N ARG A 323 23.15 -9.14 -2.82
CA ARG A 323 22.20 -8.03 -2.96
C ARG A 323 22.84 -6.74 -3.48
N LEU A 324 24.00 -6.38 -2.96
CA LEU A 324 24.78 -5.22 -3.44
C LEU A 324 25.17 -5.38 -4.90
N ASN A 325 25.61 -6.57 -5.31
CA ASN A 325 25.97 -6.87 -6.69
C ASN A 325 24.76 -6.80 -7.63
N ALA A 326 23.61 -7.36 -7.23
CA ALA A 326 22.39 -7.26 -8.01
C ALA A 326 22.01 -5.80 -8.28
N TYR A 327 21.97 -4.95 -7.27
CA TYR A 327 21.68 -3.52 -7.45
C TYR A 327 22.77 -2.78 -8.24
N SER A 328 24.03 -3.20 -8.15
CA SER A 328 25.10 -2.62 -8.99
C SER A 328 24.88 -2.89 -10.47
N GLN A 329 24.51 -4.10 -10.84
CA GLN A 329 24.17 -4.49 -12.21
C GLN A 329 22.97 -3.70 -12.76
N LEU A 330 21.92 -3.54 -11.94
CA LEU A 330 20.77 -2.71 -12.31
C LEU A 330 21.18 -1.25 -12.54
N SER A 331 21.95 -0.68 -11.61
CA SER A 331 22.43 0.70 -11.70
C SER A 331 23.24 0.95 -12.96
N GLU A 332 24.19 0.06 -13.30
CA GLU A 332 24.99 0.16 -14.51
C GLU A 332 24.14 0.08 -15.78
N THR A 333 23.16 -0.83 -15.81
CA THR A 333 22.28 -0.99 -16.97
C THR A 333 21.42 0.24 -17.18
N VAL A 334 20.89 0.82 -16.10
CA VAL A 334 20.11 2.06 -16.13
C VAL A 334 20.96 3.22 -16.67
N GLU A 335 22.21 3.37 -16.22
CA GLU A 335 23.09 4.43 -16.75
C GLU A 335 23.37 4.25 -18.25
N LYS A 336 23.68 3.03 -18.68
CA LYS A 336 23.94 2.74 -20.11
C LYS A 336 22.71 2.95 -20.99
N ALA A 337 21.52 2.62 -20.50
CA ALA A 337 20.28 2.75 -21.25
C ALA A 337 19.83 4.22 -21.45
N ALA A 338 20.31 5.14 -20.63
CA ALA A 338 20.00 6.56 -20.76
C ALA A 338 20.37 7.14 -22.14
N SER A 339 21.41 6.60 -22.78
CA SER A 339 21.82 7.00 -24.14
C SER A 339 20.85 6.58 -25.25
N LYS A 340 19.91 5.66 -24.94
CA LYS A 340 18.90 5.17 -25.88
C LYS A 340 17.61 5.98 -25.83
N VAL A 341 17.54 6.95 -24.93
CA VAL A 341 16.35 7.78 -24.72
C VAL A 341 16.47 9.08 -25.51
N SER A 342 15.44 9.43 -26.26
CA SER A 342 15.36 10.71 -26.96
C SER A 342 15.37 11.89 -25.99
N ALA A 343 15.79 13.04 -26.46
CA ALA A 343 16.02 14.23 -25.65
C ALA A 343 14.71 14.68 -24.91
N ASP A 344 13.59 14.59 -25.59
CA ASP A 344 12.26 14.95 -25.08
C ASP A 344 11.71 13.99 -24.01
N ARG A 345 12.29 12.79 -23.87
CA ARG A 345 11.87 11.77 -22.90
C ARG A 345 12.86 11.59 -21.74
N ARG A 346 13.91 12.36 -21.67
CA ARG A 346 14.95 12.20 -20.63
C ARG A 346 14.43 12.44 -19.22
N SER A 347 13.56 13.42 -19.03
CA SER A 347 12.92 13.69 -17.73
C SER A 347 12.03 12.52 -17.32
N ALA A 348 11.22 11.99 -18.24
CA ALA A 348 10.39 10.82 -18.00
C ALA A 348 11.24 9.58 -17.66
N TYR A 349 12.33 9.36 -18.39
CA TYR A 349 13.26 8.27 -18.08
C TYR A 349 13.86 8.40 -16.69
N PHE A 350 14.28 9.59 -16.32
CA PHE A 350 14.84 9.83 -14.98
C PHE A 350 13.79 9.53 -13.90
N GLU A 351 12.60 10.05 -14.08
CA GLU A 351 11.50 9.92 -13.12
C GLU A 351 11.00 8.48 -12.98
N LEU A 352 10.71 7.82 -14.12
CA LEU A 352 10.03 6.52 -14.14
C LEU A 352 10.96 5.32 -13.95
N VAL A 353 12.25 5.47 -14.27
CA VAL A 353 13.22 4.37 -14.24
C VAL A 353 14.46 4.69 -13.41
N LYS A 354 15.16 5.78 -13.75
CA LYS A 354 16.48 6.03 -13.15
C LYS A 354 16.36 6.33 -11.67
N TYR A 355 15.48 7.22 -11.27
CA TYR A 355 15.29 7.58 -9.86
C TYR A 355 14.85 6.38 -9.01
N PRO A 356 13.79 5.64 -9.31
CA PRO A 356 13.36 4.53 -8.46
C PRO A 356 14.42 3.42 -8.34
N VAL A 357 15.10 3.07 -9.42
CA VAL A 357 16.13 2.02 -9.38
C VAL A 357 17.37 2.50 -8.63
N GLN A 358 17.88 3.70 -8.95
CA GLN A 358 19.07 4.23 -8.30
C GLN A 358 18.84 4.57 -6.83
N ALA A 359 17.69 5.15 -6.47
CA ALA A 359 17.37 5.46 -5.08
C ALA A 359 17.25 4.17 -4.24
N ALA A 360 16.62 3.12 -4.78
CA ALA A 360 16.57 1.82 -4.13
C ALA A 360 17.97 1.20 -3.97
N ALA A 361 18.81 1.29 -5.02
CA ALA A 361 20.19 0.81 -4.95
C ALA A 361 21.01 1.54 -3.88
N GLN A 362 20.90 2.87 -3.84
CA GLN A 362 21.62 3.67 -2.84
C GLN A 362 21.10 3.45 -1.42
N MET A 363 19.79 3.23 -1.23
CA MET A 363 19.26 2.87 0.08
C MET A 363 19.80 1.52 0.57
N ASN A 364 19.88 0.52 -0.32
CA ASN A 364 20.51 -0.76 0.00
C ASN A 364 21.99 -0.57 0.33
N ARG A 365 22.76 0.17 -0.50
CA ARG A 365 24.17 0.46 -0.24
C ARG A 365 24.39 1.15 1.09
N LYS A 366 23.58 2.16 1.41
CA LYS A 366 23.67 2.90 2.67
C LYS A 366 23.58 1.99 3.88
N LEU A 367 22.56 1.12 3.94
CA LEU A 367 22.33 0.27 5.11
C LEU A 367 23.28 -0.93 5.14
N LEU A 368 23.51 -1.57 3.99
CA LEU A 368 24.31 -2.78 3.90
C LEU A 368 25.82 -2.51 4.06
N TYR A 369 26.35 -1.42 3.47
CA TYR A 369 27.74 -1.03 3.73
C TYR A 369 27.95 -0.59 5.18
N ALA A 370 26.98 0.06 5.83
CA ALA A 370 27.08 0.36 7.24
C ALA A 370 27.08 -0.93 8.08
N GLN A 371 26.26 -1.92 7.73
CA GLN A 371 26.27 -3.23 8.41
C GLN A 371 27.62 -3.92 8.24
N LEU A 372 28.17 -3.97 7.03
CA LEU A 372 29.51 -4.51 6.79
C LEU A 372 30.61 -3.74 7.54
N ALA A 373 30.53 -2.39 7.54
CA ALA A 373 31.51 -1.54 8.22
C ALA A 373 31.54 -1.73 9.75
N ARG A 374 30.38 -2.03 10.37
CA ARG A 374 30.33 -2.39 11.81
C ARG A 374 31.15 -3.62 12.16
N HIS A 375 31.41 -4.46 11.18
CA HIS A 375 32.17 -5.71 11.30
C HIS A 375 33.53 -5.66 10.59
N ASP A 376 34.03 -4.45 10.31
CA ASP A 376 35.34 -4.22 9.65
C ASP A 376 35.45 -4.88 8.25
N LYS A 377 34.32 -5.02 7.53
CA LYS A 377 34.23 -5.65 6.21
C LYS A 377 33.98 -4.66 5.07
N ALA A 378 33.82 -3.37 5.38
CA ALA A 378 33.69 -2.29 4.42
C ALA A 378 34.04 -0.95 5.06
N ASP A 379 34.30 0.07 4.22
CA ASP A 379 34.53 1.43 4.67
C ASP A 379 33.19 2.16 4.88
N TRP A 380 33.10 2.92 5.97
CA TRP A 380 31.92 3.74 6.29
C TRP A 380 31.60 4.78 5.22
N GLU A 381 32.62 5.26 4.52
CA GLU A 381 32.53 6.22 3.43
C GLU A 381 31.58 5.75 2.32
N LYS A 382 31.48 4.43 2.08
CA LYS A 382 30.55 3.85 1.10
C LYS A 382 29.08 4.05 1.51
N SER A 383 28.80 3.94 2.80
CA SER A 383 27.47 4.22 3.36
C SER A 383 27.12 5.71 3.28
N ASP A 384 28.07 6.56 3.64
CA ASP A 384 27.91 8.02 3.58
C ASP A 384 27.69 8.51 2.15
N ALA A 385 28.51 8.04 1.19
CA ALA A 385 28.37 8.37 -0.22
C ALA A 385 27.01 7.95 -0.80
N ALA A 386 26.49 6.80 -0.36
CA ALA A 386 25.15 6.35 -0.75
C ALA A 386 24.04 7.27 -0.22
N TYR A 387 24.15 7.76 1.01
CA TYR A 387 23.22 8.75 1.54
C TYR A 387 23.25 10.06 0.74
N ASP A 388 24.46 10.59 0.46
CA ASP A 388 24.61 11.81 -0.31
C ASP A 388 24.08 11.65 -1.76
N SER A 389 24.24 10.47 -2.33
CA SER A 389 23.68 10.12 -3.65
C SER A 389 22.15 10.15 -3.66
N ILE A 390 21.48 9.65 -2.61
CA ILE A 390 20.02 9.73 -2.50
C ILE A 390 19.57 11.19 -2.44
N ALA A 391 20.26 12.03 -1.69
CA ALA A 391 19.96 13.46 -1.61
C ALA A 391 20.11 14.16 -2.97
N ALA A 392 21.21 13.88 -3.69
CA ALA A 392 21.46 14.43 -5.00
C ALA A 392 20.43 13.98 -6.06
N LEU A 393 20.09 12.69 -6.08
CA LEU A 393 19.02 12.15 -6.94
C LEU A 393 17.68 12.82 -6.68
N THR A 394 17.34 13.05 -5.41
CA THR A 394 16.08 13.70 -5.02
C THR A 394 16.06 15.17 -5.43
N GLN A 395 17.18 15.88 -5.27
CA GLN A 395 17.31 17.25 -5.73
C GLN A 395 17.14 17.35 -7.24
N HIS A 396 17.78 16.46 -7.99
CA HIS A 396 17.63 16.40 -9.44
C HIS A 396 16.19 16.12 -9.86
N TYR A 397 15.51 15.14 -9.24
CA TYR A 397 14.09 14.88 -9.48
C TYR A 397 13.24 16.13 -9.33
N ASN A 398 13.42 16.84 -8.23
CA ASN A 398 12.66 18.05 -7.93
C ASN A 398 12.97 19.23 -8.84
N SER A 399 14.10 19.20 -9.57
CA SER A 399 14.49 20.22 -10.54
C SER A 399 14.02 19.96 -11.97
N LEU A 400 13.50 18.75 -12.25
CA LEU A 400 13.03 18.38 -13.59
C LEU A 400 11.97 19.35 -14.10
N GLU A 401 11.96 19.56 -15.42
CA GLU A 401 11.02 20.43 -16.12
C GLU A 401 10.96 21.85 -15.50
N ASN A 402 12.14 22.46 -15.31
CA ASN A 402 12.29 23.78 -14.69
C ASN A 402 11.67 23.89 -13.29
N GLY A 403 11.74 22.81 -12.52
CA GLY A 403 11.21 22.76 -11.16
C GLY A 403 9.69 22.55 -11.08
N LYS A 404 9.03 22.10 -12.14
CA LYS A 404 7.60 21.72 -12.13
C LYS A 404 7.29 20.74 -11.00
N TRP A 405 8.22 19.84 -10.72
CA TRP A 405 8.07 18.82 -9.67
C TRP A 405 8.78 19.20 -8.35
N ASN A 406 9.09 20.48 -8.14
CA ASN A 406 9.72 20.94 -6.90
C ASN A 406 8.91 20.51 -5.67
N ARG A 407 9.61 19.87 -4.72
CA ARG A 407 9.03 19.26 -3.51
C ARG A 407 8.09 18.06 -3.76
N MET A 408 8.05 17.50 -4.97
CA MET A 408 7.29 16.30 -5.23
C MET A 408 7.93 15.07 -4.58
N MET A 409 9.26 14.98 -4.63
CA MET A 409 10.00 13.89 -4.02
C MET A 409 10.65 14.32 -2.70
N ASP A 410 10.49 13.46 -1.68
CA ASP A 410 11.16 13.58 -0.39
C ASP A 410 11.91 12.28 -0.09
N PHE A 411 13.21 12.37 0.17
CA PHE A 411 14.01 11.18 0.52
C PHE A 411 13.99 10.84 2.02
N LYS A 412 13.18 11.54 2.79
CA LYS A 412 12.95 11.26 4.22
C LYS A 412 11.46 11.23 4.54
N PRO A 413 10.66 10.41 3.84
CA PRO A 413 9.23 10.35 4.10
C PRO A 413 8.94 10.10 5.58
N ARG A 414 8.04 10.89 6.16
CA ARG A 414 7.70 10.87 7.60
C ARG A 414 8.91 11.00 8.54
N LYS A 415 10.07 11.38 8.06
CA LYS A 415 11.31 11.52 8.85
C LYS A 415 11.66 10.23 9.62
N LEU A 416 11.36 9.06 9.04
CA LEU A 416 11.70 7.79 9.66
C LEU A 416 13.22 7.61 9.74
N PRO A 417 13.73 6.99 10.82
CA PRO A 417 15.17 6.85 11.05
C PRO A 417 15.93 6.15 9.93
N VAL A 418 15.28 5.21 9.23
CA VAL A 418 15.88 4.50 8.08
C VAL A 418 16.36 5.42 6.98
N PHE A 419 15.77 6.62 6.85
CA PHE A 419 16.16 7.62 5.85
C PHE A 419 17.29 8.55 6.31
N ASN A 420 17.70 8.49 7.58
CA ASN A 420 18.82 9.28 8.07
C ASN A 420 20.17 8.72 7.59
N ARG A 421 21.23 9.53 7.68
CA ARG A 421 22.60 9.03 7.62
C ARG A 421 22.82 8.00 8.73
N VAL A 422 23.48 6.91 8.41
CA VAL A 422 23.69 5.84 9.41
C VAL A 422 24.75 6.29 10.42
N GLU A 423 24.44 6.14 11.68
CA GLU A 423 25.37 6.46 12.76
C GLU A 423 26.49 5.44 12.81
N ARG A 424 27.73 5.92 12.87
CA ARG A 424 28.94 5.08 12.98
C ARG A 424 29.05 4.51 14.38
N LYS A 425 28.68 3.26 14.54
CA LYS A 425 28.74 2.49 15.79
C LYS A 425 29.32 1.12 15.54
N ALA A 426 30.03 0.57 16.52
CA ALA A 426 30.50 -0.81 16.48
C ALA A 426 29.31 -1.79 16.49
N ALA A 427 29.54 -3.00 15.98
CA ALA A 427 28.56 -4.07 16.08
C ALA A 427 28.31 -4.45 17.52
N THR A 428 27.05 -4.72 17.88
CA THR A 428 26.63 -5.18 19.20
C THR A 428 26.46 -6.71 19.26
N ALA A 429 26.50 -7.38 18.12
CA ALA A 429 26.38 -8.82 17.97
C ALA A 429 27.21 -9.29 16.76
N PRO A 430 27.63 -10.55 16.72
CA PRO A 430 28.33 -11.12 15.57
C PRO A 430 27.45 -11.02 14.31
N MET A 431 28.06 -10.93 13.13
CA MET A 431 27.35 -11.02 11.85
C MET A 431 26.66 -12.38 11.74
N THR A 432 25.46 -12.37 11.16
CA THR A 432 24.73 -13.61 10.91
C THR A 432 25.56 -14.56 10.05
N ALA A 433 25.70 -15.78 10.50
CA ALA A 433 26.41 -16.82 9.76
C ALA A 433 25.63 -17.19 8.48
N ASP A 434 26.36 -17.61 7.46
CA ASP A 434 25.78 -18.09 6.21
C ASP A 434 24.96 -19.36 6.48
N ARG A 435 23.69 -19.32 6.17
CA ARG A 435 22.77 -20.45 6.33
C ARG A 435 22.56 -21.08 4.97
N LYS A 436 22.99 -22.32 4.80
CA LYS A 436 22.57 -23.13 3.66
C LYS A 436 21.19 -23.67 3.97
N ALA A 437 20.22 -23.30 3.15
CA ALA A 437 18.97 -24.05 3.09
C ALA A 437 19.30 -25.42 2.49
N VAL A 438 19.27 -26.47 3.30
CA VAL A 438 19.40 -27.82 2.80
C VAL A 438 17.99 -28.36 2.63
N CYS A 439 17.46 -28.30 1.40
CA CYS A 439 16.31 -29.09 1.04
C CYS A 439 16.79 -30.52 0.83
N GLN A 440 16.55 -31.38 1.80
CA GLN A 440 16.77 -32.82 1.61
C GLN A 440 15.46 -33.42 1.08
N TRP A 441 15.52 -33.87 -0.16
CA TRP A 441 14.53 -34.77 -0.68
C TRP A 441 14.81 -36.17 -0.12
N ASN A 442 14.08 -36.56 0.89
CA ASN A 442 14.18 -37.91 1.43
C ASN A 442 13.36 -38.87 0.56
N GLY A 443 14.02 -39.58 -0.36
CA GLY A 443 13.39 -40.51 -1.27
C GLY A 443 12.63 -41.65 -0.57
N ALA A 444 12.98 -42.04 0.65
CA ALA A 444 12.27 -43.04 1.42
C ALA A 444 10.98 -42.49 2.05
N GLU A 445 10.98 -41.28 2.52
CA GLU A 445 9.80 -40.56 3.05
C GLU A 445 8.92 -40.04 1.93
N ALA A 446 9.50 -39.62 0.81
CA ALA A 446 8.75 -39.26 -0.38
C ALA A 446 7.89 -40.43 -0.90
N LYS A 447 8.34 -41.68 -0.76
CA LYS A 447 7.53 -42.89 -1.05
C LYS A 447 6.42 -43.06 0.00
N LYS A 448 6.60 -42.64 1.25
CA LYS A 448 5.60 -42.78 2.33
C LYS A 448 4.65 -41.60 2.43
N GLY A 449 5.08 -40.37 2.11
CA GLY A 449 4.30 -39.20 2.35
C GLY A 449 4.52 -38.03 1.36
N ASN A 450 5.42 -38.15 0.39
CA ASN A 450 5.78 -37.07 -0.55
C ASN A 450 6.11 -35.74 0.17
N ALA A 451 6.82 -35.79 1.29
CA ALA A 451 7.22 -34.62 2.05
C ALA A 451 8.60 -34.12 1.62
N ILE A 452 8.73 -32.80 1.48
CA ILE A 452 10.02 -32.12 1.39
C ILE A 452 10.31 -31.55 2.77
N VAL A 453 11.40 -31.97 3.39
CA VAL A 453 11.83 -31.40 4.66
C VAL A 453 12.87 -30.35 4.35
N CYS A 454 12.54 -29.07 4.64
CA CYS A 454 13.48 -27.97 4.55
C CYS A 454 14.04 -27.67 5.96
N GLU A 455 15.27 -28.08 6.24
CA GLU A 455 15.96 -27.70 7.46
C GLU A 455 16.59 -26.32 7.33
N GLY A 456 16.36 -25.46 8.29
CA GLY A 456 17.05 -24.17 8.41
C GLY A 456 16.34 -22.94 7.86
N LEU A 457 15.13 -23.05 7.32
CA LEU A 457 14.34 -21.91 6.84
C LEU A 457 13.19 -21.53 7.79
N GLY A 458 13.08 -22.16 8.94
CA GLY A 458 12.06 -21.80 9.92
C GLY A 458 12.34 -20.46 10.58
N TYR A 459 11.34 -19.63 10.73
CA TYR A 459 11.34 -18.56 11.72
C TYR A 459 11.66 -19.19 13.07
N GLU A 460 12.70 -18.72 13.75
CA GLU A 460 13.23 -19.30 15.01
C GLU A 460 13.91 -20.69 14.90
N GLY A 461 14.35 -21.10 13.74
CA GLY A 461 15.16 -22.33 13.59
C GLY A 461 14.36 -23.63 13.66
N LYS A 462 13.04 -23.58 13.48
CA LYS A 462 12.20 -24.78 13.35
C LYS A 462 12.16 -25.25 11.91
N ALA A 463 12.31 -26.55 11.68
CA ALA A 463 12.11 -27.15 10.37
C ALA A 463 10.65 -27.01 9.91
N ALA A 464 10.45 -26.60 8.66
CA ALA A 464 9.14 -26.59 8.03
C ALA A 464 8.99 -27.88 7.21
N GLU A 465 7.93 -28.64 7.43
CA GLU A 465 7.55 -29.79 6.64
C GLU A 465 6.53 -29.34 5.57
N ILE A 466 6.91 -29.46 4.31
CA ILE A 466 6.02 -29.14 3.18
C ILE A 466 5.56 -30.49 2.59
N ARG A 467 4.25 -30.69 2.56
CA ARG A 467 3.64 -31.90 2.01
C ARG A 467 3.26 -31.69 0.55
N LYS A 468 3.15 -32.79 -0.20
CA LYS A 468 2.68 -32.74 -1.59
C LYS A 468 1.25 -32.18 -1.64
N GLY A 469 1.06 -31.06 -2.32
CA GLY A 469 -0.20 -30.34 -2.41
C GLY A 469 -0.26 -29.03 -1.61
N ASP A 470 0.73 -28.79 -0.77
CA ASP A 470 0.87 -27.47 -0.13
C ASP A 470 1.34 -26.44 -1.16
N ALA A 471 0.75 -25.25 -1.13
CA ALA A 471 1.24 -24.14 -1.95
C ALA A 471 2.56 -23.61 -1.37
N LEU A 472 3.56 -23.46 -2.24
CA LEU A 472 4.83 -22.82 -1.93
C LEU A 472 4.69 -21.30 -1.97
#